data_3a5330c5f7b2faab46ea8adb590ec28c
#
_entry.id   3a5330c5f7b2faab46ea8adb590ec28c
#
_cell.length_a   1.000
_cell.length_b   1.000
_cell.length_c   1.000
_cell.angle_alpha   90.00
_cell.angle_beta   90.00
_cell.angle_gamma   90.00
#
_symmetry.space_group_name_H-M   'P 1'
#
loop_
_entity.id
_entity.type
_entity.pdbx_description
1 polymer ?
#
loop_
_entity_poly.entity_id
_entity_poly.type
_entity_poly.pdbx_seq_one_letter_code
_entity_poly.pdbx_strand_id
1 'polypeptide(L)'
;MSSIEARDLTKRYGSFVALSNLNLKIEGAKCVGFLGPNGAGKTTTLKIFTDLIRASGGQALINGVDVHKEKKKALDPCGVLIETPEIYPSFTPREALSMIADLRGIPRADRTKRVEAVVSEVKMDEWMDKKVGKFSKGMKQRINIAAALLSDPEIVLLDEPTTGLDPRGQAEVRDIVRSLKQRNRLVFMSSHLLNEVSEICDEVAMIDHGKLLVYDTLAHVTDRFAHDGGESVVQVELVRDIDDQVIRGQISSLAGVGSVEKLNPRSLRIKFSGGQEEQARLLTDLVALKIGMLSYHPSGSTLEDTYLNLIKDTL
;
A
#
# COMPACT_ATOMS: atom_id res chain seq x y z
N MET A 1 7.21 18.14 13.20
CA MET A 1 6.37 17.55 12.14
C MET A 1 7.08 16.30 11.67
N SER A 2 6.45 15.14 11.75
CA SER A 2 7.06 13.86 11.38
C SER A 2 7.44 13.85 9.91
N SER A 3 8.64 13.38 9.58
CA SER A 3 9.12 13.30 8.20
C SER A 3 10.05 12.11 7.94
N ILE A 4 10.00 11.61 6.72
CA ILE A 4 10.89 10.58 6.17
C ILE A 4 11.45 11.14 4.87
N GLU A 5 12.76 11.11 4.68
CA GLU A 5 13.37 11.66 3.47
C GLU A 5 14.55 10.79 2.98
N ALA A 6 14.52 10.43 1.71
CA ALA A 6 15.62 9.83 0.96
C ALA A 6 16.21 10.88 0.02
N ARG A 7 17.53 11.09 0.05
CA ARG A 7 18.28 11.98 -0.84
C ARG A 7 19.30 11.17 -1.62
N ASP A 8 19.12 11.04 -2.91
CA ASP A 8 19.97 10.30 -3.85
C ASP A 8 20.33 8.90 -3.35
N LEU A 9 19.36 8.27 -2.64
CA LEU A 9 19.60 7.04 -1.93
C LEU A 9 19.90 5.89 -2.90
N THR A 10 21.10 5.34 -2.78
CA THR A 10 21.60 4.28 -3.66
C THR A 10 22.05 3.07 -2.85
N LYS A 11 21.69 1.87 -3.32
CA LYS A 11 22.15 0.62 -2.73
C LYS A 11 22.62 -0.36 -3.80
N ARG A 12 23.84 -0.86 -3.62
CA ARG A 12 24.43 -1.89 -4.48
C ARG A 12 24.79 -3.13 -3.68
N TYR A 13 24.56 -4.29 -4.27
CA TYR A 13 25.02 -5.59 -3.78
C TYR A 13 25.93 -6.19 -4.86
N GLY A 14 27.23 -5.97 -4.76
CA GLY A 14 28.16 -6.27 -5.83
C GLY A 14 27.80 -5.50 -7.11
N SER A 15 27.53 -6.19 -8.19
CA SER A 15 27.10 -5.59 -9.48
C SER A 15 25.61 -5.25 -9.53
N PHE A 16 24.80 -5.83 -8.65
CA PHE A 16 23.35 -5.59 -8.64
C PHE A 16 23.01 -4.26 -7.96
N VAL A 17 22.24 -3.43 -8.64
CA VAL A 17 21.76 -2.13 -8.12
C VAL A 17 20.34 -2.29 -7.62
N ALA A 18 20.17 -2.34 -6.30
CA ALA A 18 18.87 -2.50 -5.66
C ALA A 18 18.11 -1.17 -5.51
N LEU A 19 18.83 -0.05 -5.35
CA LEU A 19 18.28 1.31 -5.36
C LEU A 19 19.20 2.22 -6.17
N SER A 20 18.63 3.08 -6.99
CA SER A 20 19.35 3.99 -7.89
C SER A 20 18.83 5.42 -7.72
N ASN A 21 19.55 6.24 -6.95
CA ASN A 21 19.25 7.65 -6.73
C ASN A 21 17.80 7.93 -6.33
N LEU A 22 17.28 7.12 -5.40
CA LEU A 22 15.92 7.31 -4.88
C LEU A 22 15.83 8.64 -4.13
N ASN A 23 14.93 9.53 -4.58
CA ASN A 23 14.59 10.78 -3.95
C ASN A 23 13.12 10.76 -3.56
N LEU A 24 12.83 10.84 -2.25
CA LEU A 24 11.48 10.79 -1.71
C LEU A 24 11.42 11.62 -0.44
N LYS A 25 10.42 12.48 -0.31
CA LYS A 25 10.18 13.26 0.92
C LYS A 25 8.71 13.15 1.32
N ILE A 26 8.47 12.64 2.52
CA ILE A 26 7.14 12.45 3.10
C ILE A 26 7.08 13.29 4.37
N GLU A 27 6.01 14.07 4.56
CA GLU A 27 5.82 14.95 5.70
C GLU A 27 4.40 14.88 6.24
N GLY A 28 4.26 14.98 7.55
CA GLY A 28 2.98 15.03 8.26
C GLY A 28 2.35 13.68 8.55
N ALA A 29 1.24 13.74 9.28
CA ALA A 29 0.47 12.56 9.65
C ALA A 29 -0.38 12.10 8.46
N LYS A 30 -0.01 11.00 7.86
CA LYS A 30 -0.68 10.37 6.71
C LYS A 30 -0.24 8.91 6.57
N CYS A 31 -0.96 8.15 5.78
CA CYS A 31 -0.54 6.81 5.36
C CYS A 31 -0.02 6.87 3.92
N VAL A 32 1.23 6.47 3.72
CA VAL A 32 1.87 6.40 2.40
C VAL A 32 2.18 4.96 2.05
N GLY A 33 1.66 4.51 0.91
CA GLY A 33 1.94 3.20 0.34
C GLY A 33 3.20 3.24 -0.54
N PHE A 34 4.20 2.44 -0.20
CA PHE A 34 5.38 2.24 -1.04
C PHE A 34 5.16 1.01 -1.92
N LEU A 35 4.66 1.25 -3.13
CA LEU A 35 4.12 0.24 -4.04
C LEU A 35 5.14 -0.15 -5.11
N GLY A 36 5.25 -1.44 -5.39
CA GLY A 36 6.08 -1.96 -6.47
C GLY A 36 6.15 -3.48 -6.47
N PRO A 37 6.66 -4.10 -7.54
CA PRO A 37 6.76 -5.54 -7.63
C PRO A 37 7.82 -6.10 -6.66
N ASN A 38 7.86 -7.42 -6.55
CA ASN A 38 8.92 -8.09 -5.81
C ASN A 38 10.28 -7.79 -6.46
N GLY A 39 11.26 -7.42 -5.65
CA GLY A 39 12.58 -7.02 -6.12
C GLY A 39 12.73 -5.54 -6.51
N ALA A 40 11.66 -4.73 -6.47
CA ALA A 40 11.73 -3.31 -6.82
C ALA A 40 12.57 -2.44 -5.86
N GLY A 41 12.95 -2.95 -4.69
CA GLY A 41 13.75 -2.23 -3.71
C GLY A 41 13.00 -1.78 -2.45
N LYS A 42 11.73 -2.15 -2.27
CA LYS A 42 10.89 -1.73 -1.13
C LYS A 42 11.50 -2.07 0.24
N THR A 43 11.71 -3.35 0.51
CA THR A 43 12.33 -3.83 1.75
C THR A 43 13.74 -3.27 1.94
N THR A 44 14.51 -3.14 0.86
CA THR A 44 15.85 -2.53 0.89
C THR A 44 15.77 -1.08 1.39
N THR A 45 14.81 -0.31 0.90
CA THR A 45 14.58 1.08 1.33
C THR A 45 14.23 1.15 2.81
N LEU A 46 13.28 0.33 3.27
CA LEU A 46 12.90 0.27 4.68
C LEU A 46 14.06 -0.18 5.57
N LYS A 47 14.86 -1.17 5.16
CA LYS A 47 16.06 -1.60 5.88
C LYS A 47 17.10 -0.50 6.00
N ILE A 48 17.23 0.39 5.01
CA ILE A 48 18.14 1.55 5.11
C ILE A 48 17.58 2.60 6.07
N PHE A 49 16.28 2.93 5.99
CA PHE A 49 15.65 3.88 6.92
C PHE A 49 15.72 3.43 8.38
N THR A 50 15.90 2.14 8.63
CA THR A 50 16.05 1.58 9.99
C THR A 50 17.49 1.25 10.36
N ASP A 51 18.45 1.63 9.49
CA ASP A 51 19.89 1.32 9.64
C ASP A 51 20.18 -0.17 9.92
N LEU A 52 19.32 -1.07 9.38
CA LEU A 52 19.60 -2.50 9.35
C LEU A 52 20.63 -2.84 8.26
N ILE A 53 20.65 -2.05 7.19
CA ILE A 53 21.69 -2.09 6.15
C ILE A 53 22.11 -0.68 5.79
N ARG A 54 23.38 -0.51 5.41
CA ARG A 54 23.92 0.79 4.98
C ARG A 54 23.62 1.04 3.50
N ALA A 55 23.31 2.30 3.18
CA ALA A 55 23.30 2.76 1.79
C ALA A 55 24.72 2.69 1.19
N SER A 56 24.79 2.54 -0.13
CA SER A 56 26.05 2.66 -0.89
C SER A 56 26.35 4.11 -1.26
N GLY A 57 25.35 4.97 -1.26
CA GLY A 57 25.42 6.41 -1.52
C GLY A 57 24.13 7.11 -1.13
N GLY A 58 24.16 8.42 -1.04
CA GLY A 58 23.03 9.23 -0.61
C GLY A 58 22.78 9.19 0.89
N GLN A 59 21.61 9.65 1.32
CA GLN A 59 21.22 9.77 2.74
C GLN A 59 19.77 9.34 2.95
N ALA A 60 19.50 8.72 4.10
CA ALA A 60 18.18 8.49 4.64
C ALA A 60 18.00 9.29 5.93
N LEU A 61 16.96 10.10 6.01
CA LEU A 61 16.70 10.98 7.14
C LEU A 61 15.32 10.72 7.72
N ILE A 62 15.23 10.77 9.04
CA ILE A 62 13.97 10.76 9.81
C ILE A 62 13.96 12.01 10.66
N ASN A 63 12.91 12.83 10.53
CA ASN A 63 12.81 14.14 11.17
C ASN A 63 14.06 15.02 10.94
N GLY A 64 14.63 14.95 9.72
CA GLY A 64 15.85 15.66 9.33
C GLY A 64 17.16 15.09 9.92
N VAL A 65 17.09 14.00 10.69
CA VAL A 65 18.25 13.34 11.31
C VAL A 65 18.71 12.16 10.45
N ASP A 66 19.98 12.13 10.08
CA ASP A 66 20.58 11.05 9.30
C ASP A 66 20.59 9.75 10.12
N VAL A 67 19.90 8.73 9.61
CA VAL A 67 19.69 7.46 10.32
C VAL A 67 20.99 6.70 10.58
N HIS A 68 22.02 6.92 9.75
CA HIS A 68 23.30 6.26 9.91
C HIS A 68 24.22 6.99 10.88
N LYS A 69 24.18 8.32 10.87
CA LYS A 69 25.08 9.15 11.72
C LYS A 69 24.57 9.26 13.15
N GLU A 70 23.26 9.41 13.33
CA GLU A 70 22.61 9.61 14.63
C GLU A 70 21.48 8.59 14.84
N LYS A 71 21.77 7.29 14.62
CA LYS A 71 20.79 6.18 14.61
C LYS A 71 19.79 6.24 15.76
N LYS A 72 20.28 6.36 17.01
CA LYS A 72 19.41 6.35 18.19
C LYS A 72 18.41 7.49 18.15
N LYS A 73 18.86 8.71 17.83
CA LYS A 73 18.03 9.90 17.76
C LYS A 73 17.03 9.84 16.61
N ALA A 74 17.46 9.32 15.44
CA ALA A 74 16.61 9.18 14.27
C ALA A 74 15.50 8.14 14.49
N LEU A 75 15.81 7.00 15.14
CA LEU A 75 14.87 5.88 15.29
C LEU A 75 14.04 5.94 16.59
N ASP A 76 14.34 6.84 17.51
CA ASP A 76 13.59 7.00 18.76
C ASP A 76 12.09 7.22 18.51
N PRO A 77 11.65 8.11 17.58
CA PRO A 77 10.24 8.33 17.26
C PRO A 77 9.61 7.24 16.38
N CYS A 78 10.33 6.13 16.10
CA CYS A 78 9.90 5.14 15.12
C CYS A 78 9.40 3.84 15.76
N GLY A 79 8.25 3.36 15.26
CA GLY A 79 7.81 1.98 15.38
C GLY A 79 8.11 1.24 14.08
N VAL A 80 8.75 0.08 14.17
CA VAL A 80 9.27 -0.61 12.98
C VAL A 80 8.84 -2.07 12.98
N LEU A 81 8.30 -2.51 11.84
CA LEU A 81 8.04 -3.90 11.52
C LEU A 81 8.62 -4.19 10.14
N ILE A 82 9.81 -4.81 10.11
CA ILE A 82 10.47 -5.26 8.88
C ILE A 82 10.61 -6.77 8.95
N GLU A 83 10.15 -7.44 7.88
CA GLU A 83 9.96 -8.89 7.85
C GLU A 83 8.95 -9.32 8.93
N THR A 84 8.83 -10.60 9.20
CA THR A 84 7.91 -11.10 10.24
C THR A 84 8.73 -11.70 11.38
N PRO A 85 9.03 -10.93 12.45
CA PRO A 85 9.76 -11.47 13.58
C PRO A 85 8.94 -12.58 14.25
N GLU A 86 9.60 -13.69 14.56
CA GLU A 86 8.95 -14.77 15.29
C GLU A 86 8.93 -14.47 16.80
N ILE A 87 7.73 -14.47 17.36
CA ILE A 87 7.54 -14.43 18.80
C ILE A 87 7.62 -15.87 19.31
N TYR A 88 8.36 -16.09 20.39
CA TYR A 88 8.49 -17.44 21.00
C TYR A 88 7.11 -18.05 21.24
N PRO A 89 6.81 -19.25 20.70
CA PRO A 89 5.48 -19.87 20.80
C PRO A 89 5.02 -20.15 22.23
N SER A 90 5.96 -20.28 23.16
CA SER A 90 5.69 -20.50 24.59
C SER A 90 5.25 -19.22 25.34
N PHE A 91 5.48 -18.04 24.77
CA PHE A 91 5.11 -16.79 25.41
C PHE A 91 3.65 -16.43 25.15
N THR A 92 3.07 -15.69 26.09
CA THR A 92 1.84 -14.93 25.88
C THR A 92 2.17 -13.55 25.29
N PRO A 93 1.23 -12.84 24.65
CA PRO A 93 1.41 -11.44 24.25
C PRO A 93 1.91 -10.55 25.38
N ARG A 94 1.36 -10.70 26.59
CA ARG A 94 1.79 -9.95 27.78
C ARG A 94 3.28 -10.17 28.07
N GLU A 95 3.74 -11.41 28.09
CA GLU A 95 5.14 -11.74 28.36
C GLU A 95 6.06 -11.21 27.26
N ALA A 96 5.72 -11.48 25.99
CA ALA A 96 6.52 -11.03 24.84
C ALA A 96 6.63 -9.50 24.77
N LEU A 97 5.52 -8.80 24.88
CA LEU A 97 5.50 -7.33 24.81
C LEU A 97 6.16 -6.70 26.04
N SER A 98 6.03 -7.30 27.23
CA SER A 98 6.74 -6.81 28.44
C SER A 98 8.25 -6.94 28.30
N MET A 99 8.73 -8.04 27.72
CA MET A 99 10.16 -8.21 27.40
C MET A 99 10.65 -7.15 26.41
N ILE A 100 9.90 -6.91 25.33
CA ILE A 100 10.25 -5.90 24.33
C ILE A 100 10.21 -4.50 24.95
N ALA A 101 9.23 -4.21 25.81
CA ALA A 101 9.12 -2.95 26.53
C ALA A 101 10.34 -2.71 27.45
N ASP A 102 10.86 -3.77 28.08
CA ASP A 102 12.09 -3.71 28.87
C ASP A 102 13.31 -3.36 28.00
N LEU A 103 13.46 -4.06 26.88
CA LEU A 103 14.55 -3.79 25.92
C LEU A 103 14.48 -2.38 25.32
N ARG A 104 13.27 -1.83 25.18
CA ARG A 104 13.06 -0.43 24.75
C ARG A 104 13.31 0.60 25.86
N GLY A 105 13.58 0.17 27.09
CA GLY A 105 13.82 1.04 28.21
C GLY A 105 12.56 1.71 28.78
N ILE A 106 11.37 1.18 28.52
CA ILE A 106 10.12 1.68 29.11
C ILE A 106 10.18 1.47 30.62
N PRO A 107 9.94 2.51 31.45
CA PRO A 107 9.98 2.41 32.89
C PRO A 107 9.07 1.29 33.42
N ARG A 108 9.53 0.52 34.39
CA ARG A 108 8.81 -0.64 34.92
C ARG A 108 7.38 -0.28 35.39
N ALA A 109 7.20 0.91 35.92
CA ALA A 109 5.91 1.40 36.40
C ALA A 109 4.88 1.58 35.24
N ASP A 110 5.37 1.86 34.02
CA ASP A 110 4.52 2.18 32.87
C ASP A 110 4.29 0.98 31.96
N ARG A 111 5.10 -0.09 32.07
CA ARG A 111 5.11 -1.24 31.12
C ARG A 111 3.77 -1.91 31.03
N THR A 112 3.13 -2.26 32.16
CA THR A 112 1.84 -2.96 32.15
C THR A 112 0.79 -2.14 31.43
N LYS A 113 0.66 -0.86 31.78
CA LYS A 113 -0.29 0.06 31.15
C LYS A 113 0.00 0.19 29.64
N ARG A 114 1.28 0.27 29.25
CA ARG A 114 1.66 0.42 27.85
C ARG A 114 1.40 -0.85 27.04
N VAL A 115 1.69 -2.03 27.60
CA VAL A 115 1.40 -3.33 26.99
C VAL A 115 -0.12 -3.48 26.78
N GLU A 116 -0.92 -3.20 27.79
CA GLU A 116 -2.38 -3.25 27.68
C GLU A 116 -2.90 -2.29 26.61
N ALA A 117 -2.41 -1.07 26.57
CA ALA A 117 -2.80 -0.10 25.56
C ALA A 117 -2.52 -0.56 24.13
N VAL A 118 -1.32 -1.11 23.83
CA VAL A 118 -1.00 -1.55 22.48
C VAL A 118 -1.71 -2.85 22.09
N VAL A 119 -1.99 -3.74 23.04
CA VAL A 119 -2.79 -4.96 22.79
C VAL A 119 -4.22 -4.59 22.43
N SER A 120 -4.80 -3.61 23.13
CA SER A 120 -6.12 -3.08 22.80
C SER A 120 -6.13 -2.35 21.45
N GLU A 121 -5.07 -1.59 21.13
CA GLU A 121 -4.92 -0.92 19.83
C GLU A 121 -4.96 -1.89 18.64
N VAL A 122 -4.42 -3.10 18.83
CA VAL A 122 -4.46 -4.17 17.81
C VAL A 122 -5.62 -5.15 17.99
N LYS A 123 -6.58 -4.85 18.84
CA LYS A 123 -7.80 -5.65 19.11
C LYS A 123 -7.48 -7.10 19.54
N MET A 124 -6.55 -7.28 20.47
CA MET A 124 -6.09 -8.59 20.94
C MET A 124 -6.29 -8.81 22.46
N ASP A 125 -7.15 -8.05 23.10
CA ASP A 125 -7.40 -8.07 24.56
C ASP A 125 -7.72 -9.47 25.09
N GLU A 126 -8.65 -10.18 24.46
CA GLU A 126 -9.07 -11.53 24.85
C GLU A 126 -7.97 -12.61 24.70
N TRP A 127 -6.90 -12.26 24.00
CA TRP A 127 -5.79 -13.16 23.69
C TRP A 127 -4.52 -12.83 24.48
N MET A 128 -4.54 -11.78 25.30
CA MET A 128 -3.38 -11.24 25.98
C MET A 128 -2.62 -12.27 26.81
N ASP A 129 -3.31 -13.20 27.44
CA ASP A 129 -2.75 -14.21 28.34
C ASP A 129 -2.78 -15.63 27.75
N LYS A 130 -3.02 -15.78 26.45
CA LYS A 130 -2.98 -17.06 25.71
C LYS A 130 -1.67 -17.22 24.96
N LYS A 131 -1.14 -18.44 24.89
CA LYS A 131 0.16 -18.72 24.23
C LYS A 131 0.12 -18.43 22.73
N VAL A 132 1.08 -17.66 22.23
CA VAL A 132 1.23 -17.24 20.83
C VAL A 132 1.39 -18.41 19.86
N GLY A 133 1.90 -19.55 20.32
CA GLY A 133 2.05 -20.76 19.51
C GLY A 133 0.74 -21.30 18.91
N LYS A 134 -0.41 -20.95 19.50
CA LYS A 134 -1.74 -21.33 19.00
C LYS A 134 -2.38 -20.28 18.09
N PHE A 135 -1.71 -19.17 17.82
CA PHE A 135 -2.25 -18.06 17.06
C PHE A 135 -2.17 -18.29 15.55
N SER A 136 -3.17 -17.78 14.82
CA SER A 136 -3.09 -17.68 13.37
C SER A 136 -1.98 -16.71 12.95
N LYS A 137 -1.58 -16.73 11.67
CA LYS A 137 -0.61 -15.77 11.13
C LYS A 137 -1.07 -14.33 11.35
N GLY A 138 -2.35 -14.02 11.11
CA GLY A 138 -2.92 -12.68 11.31
C GLY A 138 -2.88 -12.25 12.78
N MET A 139 -3.15 -13.14 13.73
CA MET A 139 -3.02 -12.84 15.17
C MET A 139 -1.57 -12.55 15.55
N LYS A 140 -0.60 -13.35 15.07
CA LYS A 140 0.82 -13.10 15.28
C LYS A 140 1.26 -11.76 14.70
N GLN A 141 0.80 -11.44 13.50
CA GLN A 141 1.10 -10.17 12.85
C GLN A 141 0.59 -8.97 13.65
N ARG A 142 -0.63 -9.07 14.20
CA ARG A 142 -1.17 -8.01 15.08
C ARG A 142 -0.31 -7.81 16.32
N ILE A 143 0.20 -8.88 16.94
CA ILE A 143 1.12 -8.74 18.07
C ILE A 143 2.47 -8.14 17.66
N ASN A 144 2.98 -8.46 16.47
CA ASN A 144 4.18 -7.82 15.92
C ASN A 144 3.98 -6.31 15.69
N ILE A 145 2.79 -5.91 15.19
CA ILE A 145 2.43 -4.49 15.08
C ILE A 145 2.36 -3.85 16.48
N ALA A 146 1.73 -4.52 17.47
CA ALA A 146 1.69 -4.04 18.85
C ALA A 146 3.10 -3.80 19.42
N ALA A 147 4.05 -4.70 19.12
CA ALA A 147 5.45 -4.53 19.53
C ALA A 147 6.10 -3.27 18.90
N ALA A 148 5.81 -2.98 17.64
CA ALA A 148 6.26 -1.76 16.98
C ALA A 148 5.66 -0.49 17.63
N LEU A 149 4.47 -0.58 18.20
CA LEU A 149 3.75 0.55 18.81
C LEU A 149 4.11 0.81 20.28
N LEU A 150 4.90 -0.02 20.93
CA LEU A 150 5.19 0.06 22.37
C LEU A 150 5.76 1.41 22.83
N SER A 151 6.59 2.07 22.02
CA SER A 151 7.17 3.38 22.35
C SER A 151 6.29 4.58 22.02
N ASP A 152 5.04 4.37 21.63
CA ASP A 152 4.12 5.40 21.13
C ASP A 152 4.71 6.23 19.98
N PRO A 153 5.10 5.58 18.89
CA PRO A 153 5.85 6.22 17.83
C PRO A 153 5.02 7.24 17.06
N GLU A 154 5.68 8.32 16.62
CA GLU A 154 5.11 9.30 15.68
C GLU A 154 5.16 8.78 14.24
N ILE A 155 6.14 7.91 13.94
CA ILE A 155 6.39 7.33 12.61
C ILE A 155 6.34 5.81 12.72
N VAL A 156 5.59 5.17 11.82
CA VAL A 156 5.45 3.71 11.78
C VAL A 156 5.88 3.21 10.41
N LEU A 157 6.89 2.34 10.39
CA LEU A 157 7.43 1.70 9.19
C LEU A 157 7.00 0.24 9.16
N LEU A 158 6.25 -0.15 8.12
CA LEU A 158 5.71 -1.50 7.98
C LEU A 158 6.14 -2.12 6.64
N ASP A 159 6.81 -3.26 6.70
CA ASP A 159 7.19 -4.00 5.48
C ASP A 159 6.16 -5.10 5.21
N GLU A 160 5.38 -4.94 4.14
CA GLU A 160 4.36 -5.86 3.66
C GLU A 160 3.47 -6.44 4.79
N PRO A 161 2.77 -5.60 5.59
CA PRO A 161 2.15 -6.02 6.84
C PRO A 161 1.02 -7.05 6.70
N THR A 162 0.45 -7.20 5.51
CA THR A 162 -0.70 -8.08 5.21
C THR A 162 -0.31 -9.33 4.41
N THR A 163 0.94 -9.40 3.94
CA THR A 163 1.41 -10.47 3.05
C THR A 163 1.32 -11.85 3.72
N GLY A 164 0.73 -12.81 2.99
CA GLY A 164 0.59 -14.20 3.44
C GLY A 164 -0.48 -14.43 4.52
N LEU A 165 -1.31 -13.43 4.80
CA LEU A 165 -2.48 -13.56 5.65
C LEU A 165 -3.70 -14.02 4.85
N ASP A 166 -4.64 -14.67 5.52
CA ASP A 166 -5.97 -14.94 4.97
C ASP A 166 -6.79 -13.64 4.82
N PRO A 167 -7.86 -13.61 4.02
CA PRO A 167 -8.64 -12.39 3.78
C PRO A 167 -9.14 -11.69 5.05
N ARG A 168 -9.51 -12.46 6.08
CA ARG A 168 -9.95 -11.91 7.36
C ARG A 168 -8.78 -11.23 8.09
N GLY A 169 -7.62 -11.89 8.17
CA GLY A 169 -6.42 -11.33 8.79
C GLY A 169 -5.93 -10.08 8.07
N GLN A 170 -6.01 -10.05 6.73
CA GLN A 170 -5.71 -8.86 5.95
C GLN A 170 -6.64 -7.69 6.32
N ALA A 171 -7.96 -7.93 6.38
CA ALA A 171 -8.93 -6.89 6.75
C ALA A 171 -8.66 -6.34 8.16
N GLU A 172 -8.40 -7.23 9.14
CA GLU A 172 -8.10 -6.85 10.51
C GLU A 172 -6.82 -6.00 10.62
N VAL A 173 -5.76 -6.35 9.87
CA VAL A 173 -4.51 -5.56 9.82
C VAL A 173 -4.72 -4.22 9.11
N ARG A 174 -5.47 -4.18 8.00
CA ARG A 174 -5.83 -2.92 7.32
C ARG A 174 -6.55 -1.94 8.26
N ASP A 175 -7.51 -2.43 9.04
CA ASP A 175 -8.22 -1.61 10.02
C ASP A 175 -7.28 -1.03 11.09
N ILE A 176 -6.30 -1.82 11.55
CA ILE A 176 -5.29 -1.34 12.47
C ILE A 176 -4.49 -0.21 11.83
N VAL A 177 -3.97 -0.40 10.60
CA VAL A 177 -3.18 0.62 9.90
C VAL A 177 -3.98 1.91 9.71
N ARG A 178 -5.28 1.83 9.32
CA ARG A 178 -6.17 3.00 9.26
C ARG A 178 -6.28 3.73 10.60
N SER A 179 -6.36 2.98 11.70
CA SER A 179 -6.46 3.57 13.04
C SER A 179 -5.18 4.30 13.46
N LEU A 180 -3.99 3.86 13.01
CA LEU A 180 -2.72 4.51 13.28
C LEU A 180 -2.68 5.93 12.72
N LYS A 181 -3.15 6.11 11.48
CA LYS A 181 -3.29 7.41 10.84
C LYS A 181 -4.22 8.35 11.64
N GLN A 182 -5.37 7.85 12.09
CA GLN A 182 -6.33 8.64 12.86
C GLN A 182 -5.76 9.15 14.19
N ARG A 183 -4.69 8.53 14.69
CA ARG A 183 -3.95 8.95 15.87
C ARG A 183 -2.78 9.90 15.57
N ASN A 184 -2.84 10.59 14.44
CA ASN A 184 -1.85 11.59 14.02
C ASN A 184 -0.43 11.03 13.81
N ARG A 185 -0.30 9.77 13.37
CA ARG A 185 0.97 9.13 13.04
C ARG A 185 1.24 9.18 11.54
N LEU A 186 2.51 9.30 11.17
CA LEU A 186 2.99 9.06 9.82
C LEU A 186 3.21 7.54 9.64
N VAL A 187 2.44 6.92 8.75
CA VAL A 187 2.61 5.51 8.41
C VAL A 187 3.23 5.37 7.02
N PHE A 188 4.34 4.67 6.92
CA PHE A 188 4.97 4.34 5.65
C PHE A 188 5.01 2.81 5.51
N MET A 189 4.20 2.27 4.62
CA MET A 189 4.07 0.83 4.45
C MET A 189 4.42 0.39 3.03
N SER A 190 5.22 -0.67 2.91
CA SER A 190 5.42 -1.31 1.62
C SER A 190 4.28 -2.27 1.30
N SER A 191 3.92 -2.35 0.02
CA SER A 191 3.02 -3.37 -0.51
C SER A 191 3.32 -3.65 -1.98
N HIS A 192 2.99 -4.85 -2.43
CA HIS A 192 2.91 -5.18 -3.86
C HIS A 192 1.45 -5.30 -4.33
N LEU A 193 0.48 -5.07 -3.44
CA LEU A 193 -0.96 -5.17 -3.70
C LEU A 193 -1.58 -3.78 -3.83
N LEU A 194 -1.99 -3.46 -5.04
CA LEU A 194 -2.60 -2.17 -5.40
C LEU A 194 -3.88 -1.88 -4.61
N ASN A 195 -4.72 -2.89 -4.43
CA ASN A 195 -5.99 -2.76 -3.70
C ASN A 195 -5.76 -2.36 -2.23
N GLU A 196 -4.70 -2.88 -1.59
CA GLU A 196 -4.39 -2.51 -0.21
C GLU A 196 -4.01 -1.05 -0.10
N VAL A 197 -3.15 -0.58 -1.02
CA VAL A 197 -2.71 0.82 -1.04
C VAL A 197 -3.89 1.74 -1.29
N SER A 198 -4.75 1.43 -2.27
CA SER A 198 -5.93 2.24 -2.57
C SER A 198 -6.97 2.29 -1.44
N GLU A 199 -7.07 1.23 -0.63
CA GLU A 199 -8.02 1.20 0.48
C GLU A 199 -7.52 1.91 1.75
N ILE A 200 -6.20 1.99 1.98
CA ILE A 200 -5.64 2.42 3.27
C ILE A 200 -4.92 3.75 3.18
N CYS A 201 -4.18 3.98 2.08
CA CYS A 201 -3.23 5.08 1.97
C CYS A 201 -3.88 6.38 1.48
N ASP A 202 -3.24 7.50 1.77
CA ASP A 202 -3.58 8.83 1.24
C ASP A 202 -2.76 9.15 0.01
N GLU A 203 -1.51 8.70 0.04
CA GLU A 203 -0.51 8.94 -1.00
C GLU A 203 0.17 7.62 -1.36
N VAL A 204 0.70 7.57 -2.57
CA VAL A 204 1.45 6.42 -3.07
C VAL A 204 2.78 6.87 -3.66
N ALA A 205 3.83 6.16 -3.28
CA ALA A 205 5.15 6.22 -3.91
C ALA A 205 5.36 4.92 -4.67
N MET A 206 5.37 4.97 -5.99
CA MET A 206 5.59 3.79 -6.84
C MET A 206 7.06 3.64 -7.18
N ILE A 207 7.58 2.44 -6.98
CA ILE A 207 8.98 2.12 -7.25
C ILE A 207 9.08 0.91 -8.18
N ASP A 208 10.00 0.99 -9.14
CA ASP A 208 10.39 -0.15 -9.95
C ASP A 208 11.89 -0.14 -10.25
N HIS A 209 12.53 -1.32 -10.26
CA HIS A 209 13.97 -1.48 -10.50
C HIS A 209 14.84 -0.50 -9.70
N GLY A 210 14.46 -0.23 -8.45
CA GLY A 210 15.18 0.66 -7.55
C GLY A 210 15.02 2.16 -7.82
N LYS A 211 14.13 2.57 -8.72
CA LYS A 211 13.85 3.96 -9.07
C LYS A 211 12.43 4.35 -8.66
N LEU A 212 12.26 5.55 -8.12
CA LEU A 212 10.93 6.12 -7.89
C LEU A 212 10.32 6.51 -9.23
N LEU A 213 9.13 6.01 -9.54
CA LEU A 213 8.38 6.34 -10.75
C LEU A 213 7.48 7.57 -10.53
N VAL A 214 6.75 7.56 -9.41
CA VAL A 214 5.84 8.65 -9.02
C VAL A 214 5.66 8.68 -7.51
N TYR A 215 5.44 9.87 -6.96
CA TYR A 215 4.97 10.08 -5.59
C TYR A 215 3.93 11.19 -5.61
N ASP A 216 2.70 10.87 -5.27
CA ASP A 216 1.57 11.83 -5.22
C ASP A 216 0.40 11.24 -4.41
N THR A 217 -0.66 12.02 -4.25
CA THR A 217 -1.94 11.52 -3.72
C THR A 217 -2.54 10.47 -4.64
N LEU A 218 -3.28 9.52 -4.06
CA LEU A 218 -3.95 8.47 -4.85
C LEU A 218 -4.87 9.08 -5.92
N ALA A 219 -5.61 10.13 -5.58
CA ALA A 219 -6.50 10.82 -6.51
C ALA A 219 -5.71 11.40 -7.72
N HIS A 220 -4.63 12.15 -7.46
CA HIS A 220 -3.82 12.74 -8.54
C HIS A 220 -3.16 11.68 -9.40
N VAL A 221 -2.68 10.58 -8.80
CA VAL A 221 -2.08 9.48 -9.57
C VAL A 221 -3.10 8.85 -10.50
N THR A 222 -4.32 8.56 -10.02
CA THR A 222 -5.39 7.99 -10.85
C THR A 222 -5.88 8.96 -11.91
N ASP A 223 -6.08 10.24 -11.57
CA ASP A 223 -6.57 11.26 -12.50
C ASP A 223 -5.55 11.57 -13.61
N ARG A 224 -4.27 11.73 -13.28
CA ARG A 224 -3.21 12.01 -14.24
C ARG A 224 -3.17 10.98 -15.37
N PHE A 225 -3.30 9.71 -15.03
CA PHE A 225 -3.24 8.63 -16.02
C PHE A 225 -4.61 8.32 -16.65
N ALA A 226 -5.71 8.80 -16.07
CA ALA A 226 -7.01 8.82 -16.75
C ALA A 226 -7.01 9.82 -17.93
N HIS A 227 -6.19 10.88 -17.84
CA HIS A 227 -6.15 11.94 -18.86
C HIS A 227 -4.99 11.83 -19.85
N ASP A 228 -3.83 11.27 -19.46
CA ASP A 228 -2.64 11.17 -20.34
C ASP A 228 -2.82 10.21 -21.53
N GLY A 229 -3.80 9.28 -21.48
CA GLY A 229 -4.08 8.34 -22.57
C GLY A 229 -5.27 8.72 -23.47
N GLY A 230 -6.04 9.76 -23.14
CA GLY A 230 -7.23 10.15 -23.93
C GLY A 230 -8.33 9.07 -24.05
N GLU A 231 -8.09 7.87 -23.56
CA GLU A 231 -9.01 6.74 -23.61
C GLU A 231 -9.50 6.37 -22.21
N SER A 232 -10.80 6.46 -22.01
CA SER A 232 -11.50 5.94 -20.85
C SER A 232 -11.98 4.50 -21.14
N VAL A 233 -12.06 3.68 -20.09
CA VAL A 233 -12.48 2.29 -20.21
C VAL A 233 -13.78 2.09 -19.42
N VAL A 234 -14.74 1.41 -20.01
CA VAL A 234 -15.99 1.00 -19.36
C VAL A 234 -16.14 -0.51 -19.45
N GLN A 235 -16.48 -1.13 -18.34
CA GLN A 235 -16.88 -2.52 -18.30
C GLN A 235 -18.41 -2.59 -18.21
N VAL A 236 -19.02 -3.37 -19.13
CA VAL A 236 -20.47 -3.56 -19.20
C VAL A 236 -20.78 -5.04 -19.01
N GLU A 237 -21.68 -5.34 -18.10
CA GLU A 237 -22.24 -6.71 -17.96
C GLU A 237 -23.65 -6.76 -18.50
N LEU A 238 -24.00 -7.88 -19.14
CA LEU A 238 -25.23 -8.09 -19.85
C LEU A 238 -26.03 -9.27 -19.24
N VAL A 239 -27.34 -9.17 -19.30
CA VAL A 239 -28.26 -10.26 -18.87
C VAL A 239 -28.18 -11.46 -19.80
N ARG A 240 -27.91 -11.24 -21.09
CA ARG A 240 -27.86 -12.25 -22.13
C ARG A 240 -26.54 -12.21 -22.88
N ASP A 241 -26.23 -13.33 -23.55
CA ASP A 241 -25.06 -13.40 -24.42
C ASP A 241 -25.23 -12.42 -25.59
N ILE A 242 -24.17 -11.70 -25.91
CA ILE A 242 -24.15 -10.70 -26.98
C ILE A 242 -23.57 -11.30 -28.26
N ASP A 243 -24.21 -10.99 -29.38
CA ASP A 243 -23.72 -11.36 -30.71
C ASP A 243 -22.59 -10.43 -31.15
N ASP A 244 -21.56 -10.99 -31.76
CA ASP A 244 -20.43 -10.26 -32.31
C ASP A 244 -20.82 -9.27 -33.40
N GLN A 245 -21.92 -9.50 -34.12
CA GLN A 245 -22.47 -8.53 -35.09
C GLN A 245 -22.99 -7.27 -34.41
N VAL A 246 -23.62 -7.39 -33.24
CA VAL A 246 -24.08 -6.23 -32.45
C VAL A 246 -22.88 -5.42 -31.94
N ILE A 247 -21.85 -6.12 -31.51
CA ILE A 247 -20.62 -5.44 -31.06
C ILE A 247 -20.02 -4.63 -32.21
N ARG A 248 -19.76 -5.26 -33.36
CA ARG A 248 -19.10 -4.63 -34.51
C ARG A 248 -19.98 -3.59 -35.21
N GLY A 249 -21.28 -3.84 -35.33
CA GLY A 249 -22.18 -2.97 -36.10
C GLY A 249 -22.83 -1.85 -35.31
N GLN A 250 -23.02 -2.01 -34.02
CA GLN A 250 -23.75 -1.04 -33.21
C GLN A 250 -22.87 -0.38 -32.12
N ILE A 251 -22.19 -1.18 -31.32
CA ILE A 251 -21.40 -0.61 -30.18
C ILE A 251 -20.12 0.08 -30.69
N SER A 252 -19.39 -0.54 -31.60
CA SER A 252 -18.15 0.06 -32.15
C SER A 252 -18.39 1.27 -33.03
N SER A 253 -19.65 1.54 -33.46
CA SER A 253 -20.02 2.71 -34.23
C SER A 253 -20.49 3.89 -33.38
N LEU A 254 -20.61 3.73 -32.08
CA LEU A 254 -20.97 4.82 -31.17
C LEU A 254 -19.87 5.90 -31.13
N ALA A 255 -20.30 7.14 -31.01
CA ALA A 255 -19.37 8.26 -30.98
C ALA A 255 -18.38 8.14 -29.82
N GLY A 256 -17.10 8.30 -30.11
CA GLY A 256 -16.03 8.23 -29.13
C GLY A 256 -15.54 6.82 -28.79
N VAL A 257 -16.21 5.76 -29.23
CA VAL A 257 -15.76 4.38 -29.01
C VAL A 257 -14.56 4.06 -29.89
N GLY A 258 -13.42 3.75 -29.27
CA GLY A 258 -12.19 3.38 -29.96
C GLY A 258 -12.09 1.86 -30.18
N SER A 259 -12.39 1.06 -29.18
CA SER A 259 -12.41 -0.41 -29.31
C SER A 259 -13.37 -1.07 -28.33
N VAL A 260 -13.87 -2.24 -28.74
CA VAL A 260 -14.72 -3.09 -27.90
C VAL A 260 -14.12 -4.49 -27.83
N GLU A 261 -13.80 -4.93 -26.62
CA GLU A 261 -13.27 -6.23 -26.31
C GLU A 261 -14.32 -7.07 -25.59
N LYS A 262 -14.59 -8.27 -26.09
CA LYS A 262 -15.48 -9.23 -25.43
C LYS A 262 -14.67 -10.05 -24.43
N LEU A 263 -14.87 -9.80 -23.14
CA LEU A 263 -14.20 -10.52 -22.06
C LEU A 263 -14.78 -11.92 -21.86
N ASN A 264 -16.09 -12.03 -21.97
CA ASN A 264 -16.84 -13.27 -21.95
C ASN A 264 -18.20 -13.06 -22.68
N PRO A 265 -19.05 -14.08 -22.89
CA PRO A 265 -20.30 -13.93 -23.62
C PRO A 265 -21.25 -12.83 -23.12
N ARG A 266 -21.10 -12.41 -21.85
CA ARG A 266 -21.97 -11.41 -21.20
C ARG A 266 -21.21 -10.20 -20.67
N SER A 267 -19.92 -10.05 -20.96
CA SER A 267 -19.13 -8.95 -20.46
C SER A 267 -18.28 -8.33 -21.56
N LEU A 268 -18.37 -7.01 -21.67
CA LEU A 268 -17.64 -6.20 -22.65
C LEU A 268 -16.76 -5.21 -21.93
N ARG A 269 -15.59 -4.97 -22.50
CA ARG A 269 -14.71 -3.84 -22.17
C ARG A 269 -14.74 -2.89 -23.36
N ILE A 270 -15.18 -1.66 -23.13
CA ILE A 270 -15.29 -0.62 -24.15
C ILE A 270 -14.27 0.46 -23.84
N LYS A 271 -13.36 0.72 -24.76
CA LYS A 271 -12.46 1.86 -24.71
C LYS A 271 -13.08 3.00 -25.49
N PHE A 272 -13.12 4.20 -24.93
CA PHE A 272 -13.67 5.38 -25.57
C PHE A 272 -12.85 6.62 -25.24
N SER A 273 -12.90 7.60 -26.15
CA SER A 273 -12.24 8.89 -25.98
C SER A 273 -13.23 9.90 -25.41
N GLY A 274 -12.87 10.54 -24.29
CA GLY A 274 -13.69 11.59 -23.68
C GLY A 274 -13.71 11.54 -22.15
N GLY A 275 -14.27 12.60 -21.56
CA GLY A 275 -14.40 12.78 -20.12
C GLY A 275 -15.73 12.28 -19.56
N GLN A 276 -16.15 12.85 -18.44
CA GLN A 276 -17.37 12.46 -17.73
C GLN A 276 -18.65 12.69 -18.53
N GLU A 277 -18.71 13.76 -19.36
CA GLU A 277 -19.88 14.05 -20.20
C GLU A 277 -20.03 13.02 -21.33
N GLU A 278 -18.92 12.69 -22.00
CA GLU A 278 -18.90 11.66 -23.05
C GLU A 278 -19.23 10.29 -22.48
N GLN A 279 -18.79 9.99 -21.27
CA GLN A 279 -19.09 8.78 -20.54
C GLN A 279 -20.61 8.66 -20.23
N ALA A 280 -21.24 9.77 -19.83
CA ALA A 280 -22.68 9.80 -19.59
C ALA A 280 -23.48 9.64 -20.91
N ARG A 281 -22.97 10.18 -22.02
CA ARG A 281 -23.55 9.95 -23.35
C ARG A 281 -23.42 8.49 -23.77
N LEU A 282 -22.23 7.89 -23.63
CA LEU A 282 -21.99 6.50 -23.95
C LEU A 282 -22.96 5.56 -23.17
N LEU A 283 -23.17 5.83 -21.87
CA LEU A 283 -24.15 5.10 -21.08
C LEU A 283 -25.57 5.21 -21.69
N THR A 284 -25.98 6.40 -22.06
CA THR A 284 -27.30 6.66 -22.67
C THR A 284 -27.45 5.91 -23.99
N ASP A 285 -26.43 5.95 -24.84
CA ASP A 285 -26.42 5.29 -26.15
C ASP A 285 -26.46 3.75 -26.01
N LEU A 286 -25.70 3.19 -25.06
CA LEU A 286 -25.71 1.76 -24.75
C LEU A 286 -27.08 1.29 -24.25
N VAL A 287 -27.76 2.08 -23.42
CA VAL A 287 -29.12 1.80 -22.94
C VAL A 287 -30.10 1.83 -24.12
N ALA A 288 -29.95 2.79 -25.05
CA ALA A 288 -30.82 2.91 -26.24
C ALA A 288 -30.72 1.69 -27.19
N LEU A 289 -29.59 1.01 -27.23
CA LEU A 289 -29.39 -0.21 -28.01
C LEU A 289 -30.18 -1.41 -27.47
N LYS A 290 -30.75 -1.33 -26.25
CA LYS A 290 -31.57 -2.39 -25.62
C LYS A 290 -30.86 -3.76 -25.53
N ILE A 291 -29.55 -3.76 -25.38
CA ILE A 291 -28.68 -4.96 -25.30
C ILE A 291 -28.85 -5.75 -24.00
N GLY A 292 -29.73 -5.29 -23.10
CA GLY A 292 -29.93 -5.94 -21.80
C GLY A 292 -28.79 -5.74 -20.81
N MET A 293 -28.39 -4.48 -20.63
CA MET A 293 -27.32 -4.11 -19.72
C MET A 293 -27.72 -4.39 -18.26
N LEU A 294 -26.89 -5.13 -17.52
CA LEU A 294 -27.03 -5.46 -16.11
C LEU A 294 -26.23 -4.49 -15.24
N SER A 295 -25.01 -4.21 -15.64
CA SER A 295 -24.14 -3.27 -14.93
C SER A 295 -23.32 -2.44 -15.92
N TYR A 296 -22.95 -1.23 -15.47
CA TYR A 296 -22.09 -0.30 -16.18
C TYR A 296 -21.08 0.25 -15.18
N HIS A 297 -19.86 -0.21 -15.27
CA HIS A 297 -18.77 0.22 -14.40
C HIS A 297 -17.76 1.02 -15.20
N PRO A 298 -17.71 2.34 -14.99
CA PRO A 298 -16.61 3.12 -15.50
C PRO A 298 -15.32 2.60 -14.83
N SER A 299 -14.46 2.04 -15.62
CA SER A 299 -13.10 1.81 -15.20
C SER A 299 -12.37 3.12 -15.46
N GLY A 300 -12.44 4.04 -14.52
CA GLY A 300 -11.39 5.06 -14.42
C GLY A 300 -10.07 4.33 -14.41
N SER A 301 -8.98 4.96 -14.82
CA SER A 301 -7.68 4.30 -14.74
C SER A 301 -7.51 3.80 -13.30
N THR A 302 -7.51 2.50 -13.14
CA THR A 302 -7.28 1.92 -11.82
C THR A 302 -5.82 2.21 -11.48
N LEU A 303 -5.49 2.23 -10.19
CA LEU A 303 -4.08 2.32 -9.78
C LEU A 303 -3.22 1.26 -10.49
N GLU A 304 -3.84 0.14 -10.91
CA GLU A 304 -3.23 -0.94 -11.67
C GLU A 304 -2.93 -0.53 -13.13
N ASP A 305 -3.89 0.09 -13.80
CA ASP A 305 -3.69 0.59 -15.17
C ASP A 305 -2.61 1.68 -15.19
N THR A 306 -2.64 2.56 -14.18
CA THR A 306 -1.62 3.58 -13.95
C THR A 306 -0.24 2.97 -13.78
N TYR A 307 -0.13 1.96 -12.93
CA TYR A 307 1.12 1.26 -12.66
C TYR A 307 1.66 0.57 -13.93
N LEU A 308 0.79 -0.10 -14.69
CA LEU A 308 1.17 -0.78 -15.94
C LEU A 308 1.63 0.21 -17.02
N ASN A 309 1.02 1.40 -17.10
CA ASN A 309 1.42 2.44 -18.03
C ASN A 309 2.79 3.02 -17.65
N LEU A 310 3.01 3.33 -16.37
CA LEU A 310 4.31 3.83 -15.88
C LEU A 310 5.47 2.89 -16.17
N ILE A 311 5.25 1.58 -16.08
CA ILE A 311 6.29 0.59 -16.41
C ILE A 311 6.57 0.54 -17.90
N LYS A 312 5.56 0.65 -18.77
CA LYS A 312 5.74 0.64 -20.22
C LYS A 312 6.56 1.84 -20.71
N ASP A 313 6.39 3.00 -20.09
CA ASP A 313 7.13 4.22 -20.44
C ASP A 313 8.60 4.20 -19.95
N THR A 314 8.95 3.23 -19.12
CA THR A 314 10.30 3.12 -18.51
C THR A 314 11.15 2.02 -19.18
N LEU A 315 10.56 1.18 -20.04
CA LEU A 315 11.23 0.13 -20.84
C LEU A 315 11.59 0.66 -22.23
#